data_5cfc5a414c6097e78d767072ff4bb393
#
_entry.id   5cfc5a414c6097e78d767072ff4bb393
#
_cell.length_a   1.000
_cell.length_b   1.000
_cell.length_c   1.000
_cell.angle_alpha   90.00
_cell.angle_beta   90.00
_cell.angle_gamma   90.00
#
_symmetry.space_group_name_H-M   'P 1'
#
loop_
_entity.id
_entity.type
_entity.pdbx_description
1 polymer ?
#
loop_
_entity_poly.entity_id
_entity_poly.type
_entity_poly.pdbx_seq_one_letter_code
_entity_poly.pdbx_strand_id
1 'polypeptide(L)'
;MPSYSDCFVDYVEDKAGRRLGAVGRDTRPQGRPGPRRYLGGLSFGPSSTVMVQLLDICARFYLSKKSSPAFEPLAVHVDTDLSHPADQDDGPAQRLLSKYRQRFPNVSFECVHLSRICAVKTLDWSALGCPHMGEPGGDRVGRLQKYFDSLPSVTSRADILRLFIRHILLDLALERSYSALLLGHSTSALAALTFAEVANGRGFAVPWQINDGPFAVCTYDARPGSTGTKEVSQAQMPVYYPLRELFKNEIKIYLDLVPSLKDLMPEDNAAASNVVSHKDLSITEVMERYFDSVEGPQSGIVANVVRTTGKLDRAASGSFCLMCGMTLDKQGDSRWAGELGDDADTHDAASRTAHLCYGCKRSING
;
A
#
# COMPACT_ATOMS: atom_id res chain seq x y z
N MET A 1 15.16 -34.53 16.75
CA MET A 1 15.58 -33.12 16.75
C MET A 1 14.98 -32.49 15.52
N PRO A 2 14.42 -31.25 15.59
CA PRO A 2 13.94 -30.56 14.40
C PRO A 2 15.10 -30.36 13.41
N SER A 3 14.80 -30.42 12.12
CA SER A 3 15.80 -30.15 11.08
C SER A 3 16.13 -28.64 11.07
N TYR A 4 17.27 -28.27 10.45
CA TYR A 4 17.59 -26.85 10.25
C TYR A 4 16.48 -26.11 9.52
N SER A 5 15.83 -26.78 8.56
CA SER A 5 14.70 -26.26 7.80
C SER A 5 13.49 -25.95 8.69
N ASP A 6 13.13 -26.89 9.61
CA ASP A 6 12.02 -26.67 10.53
C ASP A 6 12.29 -25.50 11.47
N CYS A 7 13.52 -25.40 12.00
CA CYS A 7 13.92 -24.28 12.86
C CYS A 7 13.83 -22.92 12.14
N PHE A 8 14.14 -22.88 10.84
CA PHE A 8 14.04 -21.63 10.08
C PHE A 8 12.58 -21.24 9.79
N VAL A 9 11.73 -22.21 9.46
CA VAL A 9 10.28 -21.99 9.31
C VAL A 9 9.70 -21.43 10.60
N ASP A 10 9.95 -22.09 11.74
CA ASP A 10 9.53 -21.64 13.06
C ASP A 10 10.03 -20.21 13.37
N TYR A 11 11.29 -19.91 13.06
CA TYR A 11 11.86 -18.56 13.26
C TYR A 11 11.07 -17.48 12.51
N VAL A 12 10.73 -17.71 11.23
CA VAL A 12 9.98 -16.74 10.42
C VAL A 12 8.57 -16.59 10.96
N GLU A 13 7.89 -17.70 11.27
CA GLU A 13 6.52 -17.71 11.79
C GLU A 13 6.42 -17.04 13.16
N ASP A 14 7.34 -17.32 14.07
CA ASP A 14 7.41 -16.71 15.40
C ASP A 14 7.69 -15.21 15.34
N LYS A 15 8.61 -14.80 14.46
CA LYS A 15 9.00 -13.39 14.31
C LYS A 15 7.82 -12.54 13.83
N ALA A 16 7.11 -13.00 12.81
CA ALA A 16 5.92 -12.33 12.31
C ALA A 16 4.72 -12.49 13.25
N GLY A 17 4.57 -13.65 13.89
CA GLY A 17 3.53 -13.90 14.90
C GLY A 17 3.63 -12.93 16.08
N ARG A 18 4.84 -12.63 16.56
CA ARG A 18 5.05 -11.59 17.60
C ARG A 18 4.59 -10.21 17.13
N ARG A 19 4.83 -9.87 15.86
CA ARG A 19 4.37 -8.60 15.28
C ARG A 19 2.84 -8.55 15.19
N LEU A 20 2.18 -9.61 14.72
CA LEU A 20 0.72 -9.71 14.72
C LEU A 20 0.15 -9.67 16.15
N GLY A 21 0.83 -10.25 17.13
CA GLY A 21 0.48 -10.14 18.54
C GLY A 21 0.55 -8.69 19.05
N ALA A 22 1.52 -7.88 18.59
CA ALA A 22 1.59 -6.46 18.89
C ALA A 22 0.39 -5.70 18.26
N VAL A 23 0.09 -5.92 16.98
CA VAL A 23 -1.11 -5.37 16.33
C VAL A 23 -2.36 -5.70 17.15
N GLY A 24 -2.47 -6.94 17.65
CA GLY A 24 -3.57 -7.37 18.48
C GLY A 24 -3.68 -6.63 19.83
N ARG A 25 -2.58 -6.17 20.40
CA ARG A 25 -2.61 -5.33 21.63
C ARG A 25 -3.00 -3.90 21.32
N ASP A 26 -2.41 -3.32 20.29
CA ASP A 26 -2.59 -1.92 19.91
C ASP A 26 -4.01 -1.63 19.40
N THR A 27 -4.62 -2.60 18.72
CA THR A 27 -5.97 -2.49 18.15
C THR A 27 -7.07 -3.03 19.08
N ARG A 28 -6.78 -3.24 20.37
CA ARG A 28 -7.77 -3.76 21.32
C ARG A 28 -8.92 -2.76 21.49
N PRO A 29 -10.16 -3.14 21.16
CA PRO A 29 -11.29 -2.23 21.33
C PRO A 29 -11.52 -1.95 22.80
N GLN A 30 -11.68 -0.67 23.15
CA GLN A 30 -12.13 -0.29 24.48
C GLN A 30 -13.65 -0.55 24.56
N GLY A 31 -14.06 -1.57 25.31
CA GLY A 31 -15.46 -1.80 25.70
C GLY A 31 -16.37 -2.54 24.72
N ARG A 32 -15.90 -3.11 23.60
CA ARG A 32 -16.73 -3.93 22.71
C ARG A 32 -16.22 -5.38 22.66
N PRO A 33 -17.04 -6.38 23.04
CA PRO A 33 -16.74 -7.77 22.81
C PRO A 33 -16.95 -8.11 21.32
N GLY A 34 -15.90 -8.54 20.64
CA GLY A 34 -15.99 -8.99 19.24
C GLY A 34 -14.60 -9.25 18.67
N PRO A 35 -14.49 -10.08 17.63
CA PRO A 35 -13.21 -10.28 16.93
C PRO A 35 -12.81 -8.97 16.25
N ARG A 36 -11.51 -8.72 16.22
CA ARG A 36 -10.96 -7.62 15.42
C ARG A 36 -11.04 -7.99 13.97
N ARG A 37 -11.20 -6.99 13.12
CA ARG A 37 -11.25 -7.20 11.68
C ARG A 37 -10.00 -6.56 11.06
N TYR A 38 -9.20 -7.36 10.34
CA TYR A 38 -8.00 -6.89 9.68
C TYR A 38 -8.14 -7.00 8.17
N LEU A 39 -7.85 -5.90 7.48
CA LEU A 39 -7.75 -5.88 6.04
C LEU A 39 -6.29 -6.01 5.64
N GLY A 40 -5.92 -7.03 4.87
CA GLY A 40 -4.59 -7.26 4.34
C GLY A 40 -4.51 -6.95 2.85
N GLY A 41 -3.52 -6.16 2.41
CA GLY A 41 -3.24 -5.97 0.98
C GLY A 41 -2.55 -7.20 0.38
N LEU A 42 -3.10 -7.77 -0.68
CA LEU A 42 -2.57 -8.93 -1.40
C LEU A 42 -2.15 -8.54 -2.83
N SER A 43 -0.86 -8.59 -3.12
CA SER A 43 -0.31 -8.33 -4.47
C SER A 43 0.03 -9.59 -5.26
N PHE A 44 -0.24 -10.78 -4.73
CA PHE A 44 0.25 -12.08 -5.20
C PHE A 44 1.78 -12.23 -5.24
N GLY A 45 2.52 -11.27 -4.73
CA GLY A 45 3.97 -11.35 -4.60
C GLY A 45 4.41 -12.16 -3.36
N PRO A 46 5.71 -12.51 -3.27
CA PRO A 46 6.28 -13.33 -2.21
C PRO A 46 5.89 -12.87 -0.80
N SER A 47 6.10 -11.60 -0.49
CA SER A 47 5.86 -11.06 0.86
C SER A 47 4.36 -11.06 1.23
N SER A 48 3.47 -10.68 0.31
CA SER A 48 2.04 -10.67 0.59
C SER A 48 1.47 -12.09 0.76
N THR A 49 2.00 -13.07 0.00
CA THR A 49 1.65 -14.49 0.14
C THR A 49 2.06 -15.03 1.51
N VAL A 50 3.29 -14.74 1.95
CA VAL A 50 3.76 -15.12 3.29
C VAL A 50 2.94 -14.42 4.39
N MET A 51 2.57 -13.15 4.21
CA MET A 51 1.68 -12.46 5.16
C MET A 51 0.33 -13.18 5.30
N VAL A 52 -0.29 -13.62 4.20
CA VAL A 52 -1.55 -14.35 4.22
C VAL A 52 -1.40 -15.72 4.91
N GLN A 53 -0.32 -16.47 4.64
CA GLN A 53 0.01 -17.72 5.33
C GLN A 53 0.07 -17.51 6.85
N LEU A 54 0.75 -16.46 7.30
CA LEU A 54 0.89 -16.15 8.72
C LEU A 54 -0.42 -15.72 9.37
N LEU A 55 -1.27 -15.00 8.64
CA LEU A 55 -2.63 -14.67 9.09
C LEU A 55 -3.47 -15.92 9.27
N ASP A 56 -3.42 -16.89 8.34
CA ASP A 56 -4.13 -18.16 8.45
C ASP A 56 -3.64 -18.99 9.64
N ILE A 57 -2.31 -19.11 9.81
CA ILE A 57 -1.69 -19.83 10.95
C ILE A 57 -2.15 -19.22 12.28
N CYS A 58 -2.05 -17.89 12.41
CA CYS A 58 -2.45 -17.20 13.64
C CYS A 58 -3.95 -17.32 13.90
N ALA A 59 -4.79 -17.16 12.88
CA ALA A 59 -6.25 -17.33 13.03
C ALA A 59 -6.59 -18.74 13.49
N ARG A 60 -6.02 -19.77 12.87
CA ARG A 60 -6.18 -21.19 13.27
C ARG A 60 -5.71 -21.44 14.70
N PHE A 61 -4.56 -20.89 15.09
CA PHE A 61 -4.03 -21.04 16.45
C PHE A 61 -4.98 -20.45 17.51
N TYR A 62 -5.56 -19.29 17.26
CA TYR A 62 -6.51 -18.68 18.19
C TYR A 62 -7.83 -19.44 18.24
N LEU A 63 -8.32 -19.95 17.11
CA LEU A 63 -9.53 -20.78 17.06
C LEU A 63 -9.36 -22.08 17.84
N SER A 64 -8.16 -22.70 17.82
CA SER A 64 -7.89 -23.92 18.59
C SER A 64 -7.85 -23.70 20.11
N LYS A 65 -7.55 -22.50 20.56
CA LYS A 65 -7.44 -22.17 21.99
C LYS A 65 -8.69 -21.53 22.60
N LYS A 66 -9.54 -20.92 21.75
CA LYS A 66 -10.74 -20.21 22.17
C LYS A 66 -11.88 -20.56 21.22
N SER A 67 -13.09 -20.64 21.72
CA SER A 67 -14.29 -20.89 20.91
C SER A 67 -14.69 -19.75 19.97
N SER A 68 -13.98 -18.63 19.98
CA SER A 68 -14.21 -17.49 19.09
C SER A 68 -12.87 -16.99 18.49
N PRO A 69 -12.85 -16.53 17.23
CA PRO A 69 -11.64 -15.98 16.63
C PRO A 69 -11.19 -14.71 17.37
N ALA A 70 -9.87 -14.54 17.53
CA ALA A 70 -9.31 -13.30 18.06
C ALA A 70 -9.38 -12.15 17.06
N PHE A 71 -9.35 -12.48 15.76
CA PHE A 71 -9.50 -11.56 14.65
C PHE A 71 -10.03 -12.28 13.40
N GLU A 72 -10.62 -11.52 12.51
CA GLU A 72 -11.13 -11.95 11.22
C GLU A 72 -10.32 -11.25 10.11
N PRO A 73 -9.46 -11.98 9.37
CA PRO A 73 -8.67 -11.40 8.30
C PRO A 73 -9.43 -11.43 6.97
N LEU A 74 -9.39 -10.31 6.24
CA LEU A 74 -9.75 -10.22 4.83
C LEU A 74 -8.51 -9.82 4.03
N ALA A 75 -8.12 -10.61 3.04
CA ALA A 75 -7.08 -10.25 2.08
C ALA A 75 -7.74 -9.67 0.82
N VAL A 76 -7.35 -8.44 0.45
CA VAL A 76 -7.88 -7.73 -0.71
C VAL A 76 -6.79 -7.61 -1.77
N HIS A 77 -7.07 -8.14 -2.95
CA HIS A 77 -6.29 -7.89 -4.16
C HIS A 77 -6.91 -6.73 -4.93
N VAL A 78 -6.09 -5.76 -5.33
CA VAL A 78 -6.50 -4.72 -6.27
C VAL A 78 -6.02 -5.13 -7.66
N ASP A 79 -6.96 -5.51 -8.52
CA ASP A 79 -6.68 -5.83 -9.92
C ASP A 79 -6.37 -4.54 -10.68
N THR A 80 -5.16 -4.48 -11.20
CA THR A 80 -4.63 -3.30 -11.91
C THR A 80 -4.71 -3.42 -13.42
N ASP A 81 -5.23 -4.52 -13.94
CA ASP A 81 -5.37 -4.75 -15.37
C ASP A 81 -6.56 -3.96 -15.93
N LEU A 82 -6.25 -2.89 -16.65
CA LEU A 82 -7.23 -2.03 -17.31
C LEU A 82 -7.69 -2.55 -18.68
N SER A 83 -7.18 -3.70 -19.14
CA SER A 83 -7.60 -4.29 -20.42
C SER A 83 -8.98 -4.96 -20.34
N HIS A 84 -9.48 -5.19 -19.12
CA HIS A 84 -10.73 -5.87 -18.84
C HIS A 84 -11.74 -4.97 -18.14
N PRO A 85 -13.05 -5.19 -18.35
CA PRO A 85 -14.09 -4.50 -17.57
C PRO A 85 -14.04 -4.92 -16.10
N ALA A 86 -14.50 -4.02 -15.21
CA ALA A 86 -14.45 -4.21 -13.76
C ALA A 86 -15.23 -5.44 -13.22
N ASP A 87 -16.20 -5.94 -14.00
CA ASP A 87 -17.16 -6.98 -13.58
C ASP A 87 -16.81 -8.38 -14.13
N GLN A 88 -15.57 -8.61 -14.53
CA GLN A 88 -15.18 -9.90 -15.10
C GLN A 88 -14.86 -10.93 -14.01
N ASP A 89 -15.79 -11.88 -13.79
CA ASP A 89 -15.67 -12.91 -12.75
C ASP A 89 -14.61 -13.98 -13.03
N ASP A 90 -14.15 -14.16 -14.27
CA ASP A 90 -13.22 -15.22 -14.69
C ASP A 90 -11.79 -14.72 -15.00
N GLY A 91 -11.43 -13.55 -14.52
CA GLY A 91 -10.11 -12.94 -14.75
C GLY A 91 -8.95 -13.74 -14.12
N PRO A 92 -7.69 -13.50 -14.55
CA PRO A 92 -6.50 -14.13 -13.96
C PRO A 92 -6.41 -13.95 -12.45
N ALA A 93 -6.75 -12.77 -11.93
CA ALA A 93 -6.77 -12.46 -10.51
C ALA A 93 -7.78 -13.32 -9.74
N GLN A 94 -8.99 -13.54 -10.29
CA GLN A 94 -10.00 -14.39 -9.67
C GLN A 94 -9.58 -15.86 -9.62
N ARG A 95 -8.92 -16.37 -10.68
CA ARG A 95 -8.37 -17.74 -10.68
C ARG A 95 -7.30 -17.92 -9.61
N LEU A 96 -6.40 -16.95 -9.44
CA LEU A 96 -5.42 -16.98 -8.36
C LEU A 96 -6.10 -16.92 -6.99
N LEU A 97 -7.05 -16.04 -6.78
CA LEU A 97 -7.79 -15.96 -5.52
C LEU A 97 -8.53 -17.25 -5.18
N SER A 98 -9.00 -17.99 -6.18
CA SER A 98 -9.63 -19.31 -5.94
C SER A 98 -8.64 -20.31 -5.33
N LYS A 99 -7.38 -20.31 -5.79
CA LYS A 99 -6.31 -21.10 -5.17
C LYS A 99 -6.03 -20.67 -3.72
N TYR A 100 -6.01 -19.34 -3.47
CA TYR A 100 -5.82 -18.81 -2.11
C TYR A 100 -6.97 -19.19 -1.18
N ARG A 101 -8.23 -19.09 -1.62
CA ARG A 101 -9.41 -19.54 -0.84
C ARG A 101 -9.34 -21.02 -0.46
N GLN A 102 -8.89 -21.84 -1.38
CA GLN A 102 -8.70 -23.28 -1.12
C GLN A 102 -7.59 -23.56 -0.11
N ARG A 103 -6.50 -22.79 -0.18
CA ARG A 103 -5.30 -22.99 0.65
C ARG A 103 -5.43 -22.41 2.05
N PHE A 104 -6.16 -21.30 2.24
CA PHE A 104 -6.23 -20.53 3.48
C PHE A 104 -7.68 -20.39 3.96
N PRO A 105 -8.25 -21.41 4.60
CA PRO A 105 -9.68 -21.42 4.97
C PRO A 105 -10.04 -20.44 6.09
N ASN A 106 -9.07 -19.93 6.85
CA ASN A 106 -9.29 -18.96 7.93
C ASN A 106 -9.12 -17.50 7.50
N VAL A 107 -8.90 -17.26 6.20
CA VAL A 107 -8.76 -15.91 5.60
C VAL A 107 -9.84 -15.74 4.55
N SER A 108 -10.56 -14.63 4.60
CA SER A 108 -11.47 -14.23 3.51
C SER A 108 -10.70 -13.52 2.40
N PHE A 109 -11.22 -13.60 1.15
CA PHE A 109 -10.54 -13.01 -0.01
C PHE A 109 -11.50 -12.23 -0.89
N GLU A 110 -11.06 -11.05 -1.33
CA GLU A 110 -11.79 -10.18 -2.24
C GLU A 110 -10.87 -9.65 -3.34
N CYS A 111 -11.41 -9.53 -4.57
CA CYS A 111 -10.77 -8.83 -5.67
C CYS A 111 -11.52 -7.53 -5.91
N VAL A 112 -10.79 -6.44 -6.02
CA VAL A 112 -11.34 -5.12 -6.31
C VAL A 112 -10.61 -4.55 -7.51
N HIS A 113 -11.34 -4.14 -8.54
CA HIS A 113 -10.75 -3.55 -9.73
C HIS A 113 -10.24 -2.13 -9.46
N LEU A 114 -9.13 -1.74 -10.10
CA LEU A 114 -8.50 -0.42 -9.92
C LEU A 114 -9.45 0.75 -10.21
N SER A 115 -10.45 0.57 -11.09
CA SER A 115 -11.45 1.60 -11.40
C SER A 115 -12.30 2.04 -10.19
N ARG A 116 -12.28 1.28 -9.07
CA ARG A 116 -12.87 1.72 -7.79
C ARG A 116 -12.27 3.03 -7.30
N ILE A 117 -11.04 3.39 -7.70
CA ILE A 117 -10.41 4.67 -7.35
C ILE A 117 -11.27 5.89 -7.74
N CYS A 118 -12.09 5.76 -8.76
CA CYS A 118 -13.01 6.82 -9.19
C CYS A 118 -14.15 7.10 -8.18
N ALA A 119 -14.40 6.16 -7.25
CA ALA A 119 -15.50 6.24 -6.29
C ALA A 119 -15.04 6.31 -4.83
N VAL A 120 -13.72 6.28 -4.56
CA VAL A 120 -13.22 6.37 -3.18
C VAL A 120 -13.47 7.74 -2.58
N LYS A 121 -13.73 7.78 -1.29
CA LYS A 121 -13.91 9.02 -0.54
C LYS A 121 -12.59 9.67 -0.12
N THR A 122 -11.50 8.95 -0.22
CA THR A 122 -10.16 9.42 0.20
C THR A 122 -9.45 10.29 -0.85
N LEU A 123 -10.09 10.52 -2.01
CA LEU A 123 -9.64 11.42 -3.08
C LEU A 123 -10.75 12.38 -3.48
N ASP A 124 -10.37 13.62 -3.75
CA ASP A 124 -11.27 14.60 -4.38
C ASP A 124 -10.82 14.92 -5.81
N TRP A 125 -11.41 14.24 -6.78
CA TRP A 125 -11.11 14.40 -8.19
C TRP A 125 -11.40 15.81 -8.72
N SER A 126 -12.40 16.50 -8.13
CA SER A 126 -12.74 17.88 -8.52
C SER A 126 -11.63 18.85 -8.10
N ALA A 127 -11.13 18.69 -6.87
CA ALA A 127 -10.02 19.48 -6.36
C ALA A 127 -8.69 19.19 -7.09
N LEU A 128 -8.53 17.97 -7.61
CA LEU A 128 -7.40 17.59 -8.47
C LEU A 128 -7.51 18.11 -9.92
N GLY A 129 -8.58 18.81 -10.26
CA GLY A 129 -8.81 19.30 -11.62
C GLY A 129 -9.32 18.26 -12.62
N CYS A 130 -9.69 17.09 -12.13
CA CYS A 130 -10.18 15.97 -12.93
C CYS A 130 -11.61 15.54 -12.51
N PRO A 131 -12.62 16.43 -12.49
CA PRO A 131 -13.94 16.13 -11.95
C PRO A 131 -14.62 14.95 -12.67
N HIS A 132 -14.36 14.79 -13.97
CA HIS A 132 -14.89 13.70 -14.80
C HIS A 132 -14.49 12.31 -14.29
N MET A 133 -13.37 12.20 -13.56
CA MET A 133 -12.91 10.93 -12.98
C MET A 133 -13.85 10.44 -11.87
N GLY A 134 -14.42 11.35 -11.10
CA GLY A 134 -15.32 11.04 -9.97
C GLY A 134 -16.80 10.94 -10.36
N GLU A 135 -17.18 11.17 -11.62
CA GLU A 135 -18.58 11.11 -12.07
C GLU A 135 -19.13 9.68 -11.99
N PRO A 136 -20.37 9.52 -11.46
CA PRO A 136 -21.00 8.22 -11.42
C PRO A 136 -21.37 7.76 -12.84
N GLY A 137 -21.17 6.45 -13.11
CA GLY A 137 -21.51 5.86 -14.41
C GLY A 137 -20.44 6.08 -15.49
N GLY A 138 -20.77 5.66 -16.72
CA GLY A 138 -19.86 5.73 -17.87
C GLY A 138 -18.67 4.77 -17.78
N ASP A 139 -17.78 4.87 -18.75
CA ASP A 139 -16.57 4.07 -18.88
C ASP A 139 -15.47 4.54 -17.91
N ARG A 140 -15.50 4.05 -16.66
CA ARG A 140 -14.48 4.36 -15.64
C ARG A 140 -13.12 3.80 -16.02
N VAL A 141 -13.09 2.64 -16.65
CA VAL A 141 -11.83 1.97 -17.05
C VAL A 141 -11.15 2.78 -18.14
N GLY A 142 -11.87 3.16 -19.19
CA GLY A 142 -11.31 3.98 -20.27
C GLY A 142 -10.89 5.39 -19.81
N ARG A 143 -11.61 5.99 -18.85
CA ARG A 143 -11.18 7.27 -18.23
C ARG A 143 -9.86 7.11 -17.48
N LEU A 144 -9.74 6.03 -16.69
CA LEU A 144 -8.54 5.74 -15.91
C LEU A 144 -7.36 5.41 -16.82
N GLN A 145 -7.57 4.66 -17.89
CA GLN A 145 -6.55 4.38 -18.90
C GLN A 145 -6.00 5.66 -19.54
N LYS A 146 -6.89 6.56 -20.00
CA LYS A 146 -6.49 7.87 -20.52
C LYS A 146 -5.71 8.70 -19.49
N TYR A 147 -6.09 8.64 -18.21
CA TYR A 147 -5.37 9.33 -17.15
C TYR A 147 -3.94 8.77 -17.01
N PHE A 148 -3.74 7.45 -16.98
CA PHE A 148 -2.41 6.85 -16.93
C PHE A 148 -1.59 7.13 -18.17
N ASP A 149 -2.21 7.18 -19.36
CA ASP A 149 -1.54 7.50 -20.62
C ASP A 149 -1.05 8.96 -20.63
N SER A 150 -1.74 9.86 -19.93
CA SER A 150 -1.34 11.27 -19.81
C SER A 150 -0.17 11.51 -18.86
N LEU A 151 0.20 10.53 -18.03
CA LEU A 151 1.29 10.69 -17.06
C LEU A 151 2.66 10.71 -17.77
N PRO A 152 3.57 11.61 -17.34
CA PRO A 152 4.76 11.97 -18.11
C PRO A 152 5.83 10.89 -18.17
N SER A 153 5.87 9.94 -17.23
CA SER A 153 6.94 8.95 -17.15
C SER A 153 6.49 7.60 -16.56
N VAL A 154 7.32 6.58 -16.76
CA VAL A 154 7.14 5.27 -16.11
C VAL A 154 7.14 5.42 -14.59
N THR A 155 8.02 6.25 -14.03
CA THR A 155 8.04 6.57 -12.59
C THR A 155 6.73 7.18 -12.13
N SER A 156 6.18 8.13 -12.87
CA SER A 156 4.89 8.77 -12.56
C SER A 156 3.75 7.75 -12.52
N ARG A 157 3.68 6.87 -13.52
CA ARG A 157 2.66 5.80 -13.59
C ARG A 157 2.78 4.83 -12.42
N ALA A 158 3.98 4.35 -12.13
CA ALA A 158 4.21 3.43 -11.02
C ALA A 158 3.88 4.07 -9.66
N ASP A 159 4.26 5.32 -9.46
CA ASP A 159 4.00 6.06 -8.24
C ASP A 159 2.50 6.32 -8.02
N ILE A 160 1.80 6.82 -9.04
CA ILE A 160 0.36 7.08 -8.97
C ILE A 160 -0.42 5.77 -8.77
N LEU A 161 -0.04 4.69 -9.46
CA LEU A 161 -0.63 3.36 -9.27
C LEU A 161 -0.52 2.89 -7.81
N ARG A 162 0.66 3.02 -7.23
CA ARG A 162 0.90 2.67 -5.82
C ARG A 162 0.03 3.50 -4.87
N LEU A 163 -0.10 4.81 -5.11
CA LEU A 163 -0.96 5.68 -4.33
C LEU A 163 -2.43 5.29 -4.47
N PHE A 164 -2.90 4.98 -5.68
CA PHE A 164 -4.28 4.57 -5.91
C PHE A 164 -4.63 3.25 -5.21
N ILE A 165 -3.75 2.25 -5.28
CA ILE A 165 -3.92 1.00 -4.54
C ILE A 165 -4.05 1.28 -3.03
N ARG A 166 -3.18 2.14 -2.49
CA ARG A 166 -3.25 2.53 -1.07
C ARG A 166 -4.57 3.22 -0.71
N HIS A 167 -5.05 4.14 -1.55
CA HIS A 167 -6.33 4.82 -1.35
C HIS A 167 -7.52 3.84 -1.35
N ILE A 168 -7.54 2.90 -2.29
CA ILE A 168 -8.58 1.86 -2.35
C ILE A 168 -8.59 1.02 -1.06
N LEU A 169 -7.41 0.57 -0.60
CA LEU A 169 -7.31 -0.24 0.62
C LEU A 169 -7.71 0.55 1.87
N LEU A 170 -7.32 1.83 1.98
CA LEU A 170 -7.70 2.70 3.08
C LEU A 170 -9.21 3.00 3.08
N ASP A 171 -9.77 3.31 1.91
CA ASP A 171 -11.20 3.57 1.73
C ASP A 171 -12.04 2.36 2.14
N LEU A 172 -11.71 1.17 1.66
CA LEU A 172 -12.35 -0.07 2.04
C LEU A 172 -12.26 -0.37 3.55
N ALA A 173 -11.06 -0.12 4.12
CA ALA A 173 -10.85 -0.35 5.55
C ALA A 173 -11.69 0.58 6.41
N LEU A 174 -11.81 1.86 6.02
CA LEU A 174 -12.66 2.84 6.70
C LEU A 174 -14.14 2.56 6.50
N GLU A 175 -14.59 2.39 5.26
CA GLU A 175 -15.98 2.14 4.89
C GLU A 175 -16.58 0.96 5.66
N ARG A 176 -15.79 -0.11 5.82
CA ARG A 176 -16.22 -1.34 6.48
C ARG A 176 -15.77 -1.44 7.94
N SER A 177 -15.26 -0.36 8.52
CA SER A 177 -14.84 -0.28 9.93
C SER A 177 -13.86 -1.38 10.35
N TYR A 178 -12.81 -1.63 9.54
CA TYR A 178 -11.72 -2.51 9.91
C TYR A 178 -10.87 -1.92 11.05
N SER A 179 -10.35 -2.76 11.92
CA SER A 179 -9.53 -2.35 13.07
C SER A 179 -8.11 -1.94 12.65
N ALA A 180 -7.61 -2.48 11.54
CA ALA A 180 -6.31 -2.14 10.97
C ALA A 180 -6.20 -2.57 9.50
N LEU A 181 -5.32 -1.85 8.76
CA LEU A 181 -4.81 -2.23 7.45
C LEU A 181 -3.42 -2.87 7.62
N LEU A 182 -3.23 -4.06 7.05
CA LEU A 182 -1.98 -4.81 7.08
C LEU A 182 -1.35 -4.83 5.69
N LEU A 183 -0.07 -4.46 5.59
CA LEU A 183 0.68 -4.44 4.34
C LEU A 183 1.90 -5.35 4.45
N GLY A 184 2.12 -6.20 3.44
CA GLY A 184 3.14 -7.25 3.44
C GLY A 184 4.56 -6.78 3.12
N HIS A 185 4.96 -5.57 3.54
CA HIS A 185 6.31 -5.07 3.27
C HIS A 185 7.34 -5.72 4.22
N SER A 186 8.40 -6.27 3.64
CA SER A 186 9.61 -6.73 4.34
C SER A 186 10.49 -5.55 4.76
N THR A 187 11.54 -5.80 5.55
CA THR A 187 12.58 -4.79 5.86
C THR A 187 13.14 -4.17 4.58
N SER A 188 13.48 -5.00 3.59
CA SER A 188 14.04 -4.55 2.31
C SER A 188 13.07 -3.71 1.50
N ALA A 189 11.79 -4.11 1.47
CA ALA A 189 10.75 -3.36 0.79
C ALA A 189 10.48 -1.99 1.48
N LEU A 190 10.53 -1.92 2.81
CA LEU A 190 10.41 -0.65 3.54
C LEU A 190 11.62 0.26 3.32
N ALA A 191 12.83 -0.31 3.22
CA ALA A 191 14.02 0.46 2.87
C ALA A 191 13.93 1.03 1.45
N ALA A 192 13.53 0.21 0.48
CA ALA A 192 13.31 0.64 -0.90
C ALA A 192 12.23 1.74 -0.99
N LEU A 193 11.11 1.56 -0.30
CA LEU A 193 10.03 2.56 -0.23
C LEU A 193 10.52 3.87 0.37
N THR A 194 11.35 3.83 1.43
CA THR A 194 11.95 5.02 2.03
C THR A 194 12.70 5.85 1.01
N PHE A 195 13.59 5.22 0.26
CA PHE A 195 14.41 5.90 -0.75
C PHE A 195 13.58 6.34 -1.97
N ALA A 196 12.60 5.54 -2.37
CA ALA A 196 11.69 5.92 -3.45
C ALA A 196 10.86 7.15 -3.08
N GLU A 197 10.34 7.25 -1.85
CA GLU A 197 9.61 8.44 -1.38
C GLU A 197 10.50 9.68 -1.32
N VAL A 198 11.75 9.56 -0.85
CA VAL A 198 12.71 10.67 -0.85
C VAL A 198 13.02 11.10 -2.27
N ALA A 199 13.32 10.16 -3.18
CA ALA A 199 13.64 10.46 -4.58
C ALA A 199 12.47 11.03 -5.37
N ASN A 200 11.24 10.68 -4.99
CA ASN A 200 10.01 11.29 -5.53
C ASN A 200 9.66 12.64 -4.86
N GLY A 201 10.50 13.16 -3.98
CA GLY A 201 10.28 14.46 -3.32
C GLY A 201 9.26 14.42 -2.17
N ARG A 202 8.99 13.24 -1.60
CA ARG A 202 8.10 13.06 -0.44
C ARG A 202 8.81 12.58 0.82
N GLY A 203 10.05 13.01 1.04
CA GLY A 203 10.82 12.64 2.23
C GLY A 203 10.09 12.92 3.54
N PHE A 204 9.32 14.00 3.62
CA PHE A 204 8.48 14.35 4.77
C PHE A 204 7.38 13.30 5.07
N ALA A 205 6.94 12.54 4.06
CA ALA A 205 5.91 11.53 4.19
C ALA A 205 6.44 10.17 4.67
N VAL A 206 7.77 9.97 4.67
CA VAL A 206 8.41 8.69 5.03
C VAL A 206 7.92 8.13 6.37
N PRO A 207 7.85 8.92 7.49
CA PRO A 207 7.36 8.37 8.76
C PRO A 207 5.92 7.86 8.71
N TRP A 208 5.10 8.43 7.86
CA TRP A 208 3.72 8.01 7.64
C TRP A 208 3.61 6.75 6.78
N GLN A 209 4.58 6.55 5.87
CA GLN A 209 4.57 5.47 4.91
C GLN A 209 5.14 4.16 5.45
N ILE A 210 6.13 4.23 6.37
CA ILE A 210 6.89 3.05 6.79
C ILE A 210 6.69 2.66 8.25
N ASN A 211 6.15 3.54 9.10
CA ASN A 211 5.97 3.24 10.52
C ASN A 211 4.60 2.63 10.79
N ASP A 212 4.57 1.71 11.77
CA ASP A 212 3.33 1.14 12.29
C ASP A 212 2.54 2.18 13.09
N GLY A 213 1.23 2.00 13.15
CA GLY A 213 0.34 2.76 14.01
C GLY A 213 -0.70 3.60 13.27
N PRO A 214 -1.34 4.55 13.95
CA PRO A 214 -2.42 5.34 13.39
C PRO A 214 -1.95 6.18 12.20
N PHE A 215 -2.72 6.11 11.13
CA PHE A 215 -2.52 6.86 9.90
C PHE A 215 -3.72 7.78 9.68
N ALA A 216 -3.45 9.09 9.57
CA ALA A 216 -4.49 10.07 9.31
C ALA A 216 -4.97 9.95 7.85
N VAL A 217 -6.27 9.82 7.66
CA VAL A 217 -6.92 9.72 6.36
C VAL A 217 -7.93 10.84 6.22
N CYS A 218 -7.79 11.67 5.19
CA CYS A 218 -8.82 12.62 4.82
C CYS A 218 -9.90 11.93 4.00
N THR A 219 -11.15 12.26 4.27
CA THR A 219 -12.31 11.83 3.47
C THR A 219 -13.07 13.06 3.00
N TYR A 220 -13.59 12.97 1.78
CA TYR A 220 -14.25 14.05 1.08
C TYR A 220 -15.71 13.63 0.79
N ASP A 221 -16.62 14.01 1.67
CA ASP A 221 -18.05 13.73 1.53
C ASP A 221 -18.79 14.90 0.90
N ALA A 222 -19.78 14.61 0.05
CA ALA A 222 -20.65 15.64 -0.52
C ALA A 222 -21.45 16.32 0.60
N ARG A 223 -21.44 17.66 0.65
CA ARG A 223 -22.26 18.41 1.62
C ARG A 223 -23.75 18.26 1.26
N PRO A 224 -24.63 17.94 2.22
CA PRO A 224 -26.07 17.93 2.00
C PRO A 224 -26.53 19.30 1.48
N GLY A 225 -27.18 19.32 0.29
CA GLY A 225 -27.77 20.54 -0.28
C GLY A 225 -26.80 21.48 -1.01
N SER A 226 -25.53 21.12 -1.18
CA SER A 226 -24.52 21.91 -1.91
C SER A 226 -24.11 21.20 -3.19
N THR A 227 -24.27 21.87 -4.33
CA THR A 227 -23.71 21.39 -5.60
C THR A 227 -22.24 21.76 -5.67
N GLY A 228 -21.35 20.77 -5.49
CA GLY A 228 -19.91 20.88 -5.80
C GLY A 228 -18.96 21.12 -4.63
N THR A 229 -19.43 21.42 -3.42
CA THR A 229 -18.54 21.58 -2.26
C THR A 229 -18.55 20.32 -1.39
N LYS A 230 -17.39 19.70 -1.19
CA LYS A 230 -17.24 18.54 -0.31
C LYS A 230 -16.80 18.98 1.09
N GLU A 231 -17.31 18.29 2.10
CA GLU A 231 -16.85 18.45 3.48
C GLU A 231 -15.62 17.55 3.69
N VAL A 232 -14.55 18.11 4.24
CA VAL A 232 -13.33 17.37 4.57
C VAL A 232 -13.42 16.92 6.01
N SER A 233 -13.40 15.59 6.22
CA SER A 233 -13.29 15.01 7.55
C SER A 233 -12.00 14.21 7.66
N GLN A 234 -11.50 14.04 8.89
CA GLN A 234 -10.33 13.25 9.20
C GLN A 234 -10.73 12.02 9.99
N ALA A 235 -10.32 10.87 9.48
CA ALA A 235 -10.40 9.60 10.18
C ALA A 235 -9.00 9.07 10.48
N GLN A 236 -8.89 8.12 11.38
CA GLN A 236 -7.65 7.41 11.63
C GLN A 236 -7.82 5.93 11.29
N MET A 237 -6.90 5.41 10.47
CA MET A 237 -6.79 3.99 10.15
C MET A 237 -5.41 3.50 10.60
N PRO A 238 -5.32 2.59 11.59
CA PRO A 238 -4.06 1.99 11.95
C PRO A 238 -3.50 1.15 10.79
N VAL A 239 -2.25 1.42 10.39
CA VAL A 239 -1.54 0.68 9.35
C VAL A 239 -0.35 -0.03 9.96
N TYR A 240 -0.19 -1.32 9.65
CA TYR A 240 0.88 -2.15 10.19
C TYR A 240 1.56 -2.98 9.12
N TYR A 241 2.82 -3.31 9.38
CA TYR A 241 3.68 -4.10 8.51
C TYR A 241 4.14 -5.37 9.26
N PRO A 242 3.36 -6.46 9.21
CA PRO A 242 3.68 -7.68 9.98
C PRO A 242 5.04 -8.29 9.64
N LEU A 243 5.52 -8.09 8.40
CA LEU A 243 6.79 -8.64 7.92
C LEU A 243 7.97 -7.66 7.99
N ARG A 244 7.79 -6.50 8.65
CA ARG A 244 8.80 -5.43 8.66
C ARG A 244 10.16 -5.82 9.28
N GLU A 245 10.22 -6.91 10.02
CA GLU A 245 11.46 -7.43 10.63
C GLU A 245 12.08 -8.58 9.83
N LEU A 246 11.42 -9.01 8.74
CA LEU A 246 11.92 -10.05 7.85
C LEU A 246 12.55 -9.41 6.61
N PHE A 247 13.70 -9.96 6.23
CA PHE A 247 14.36 -9.59 4.97
C PHE A 247 13.72 -10.30 3.77
N LYS A 248 13.89 -9.76 2.58
CA LYS A 248 13.38 -10.36 1.34
C LYS A 248 14.00 -11.74 1.08
N ASN A 249 15.28 -11.91 1.41
CA ASN A 249 15.97 -13.21 1.31
C ASN A 249 15.44 -14.22 2.33
N GLU A 250 15.11 -13.81 3.56
CA GLU A 250 14.46 -14.70 4.54
C GLU A 250 13.10 -15.19 4.02
N ILE A 251 12.33 -14.30 3.38
CA ILE A 251 11.05 -14.65 2.76
C ILE A 251 11.25 -15.64 1.59
N LYS A 252 12.27 -15.45 0.75
CA LYS A 252 12.60 -16.38 -0.34
C LYS A 252 12.94 -17.77 0.19
N ILE A 253 13.83 -17.85 1.21
CA ILE A 253 14.20 -19.11 1.85
C ILE A 253 12.96 -19.79 2.47
N TYR A 254 12.10 -19.03 3.13
CA TYR A 254 10.86 -19.56 3.70
C TYR A 254 9.96 -20.19 2.62
N LEU A 255 9.82 -19.51 1.47
CA LEU A 255 9.04 -20.02 0.33
C LEU A 255 9.69 -21.28 -0.29
N ASP A 256 11.03 -21.39 -0.29
CA ASP A 256 11.74 -22.59 -0.73
C ASP A 256 11.49 -23.79 0.20
N LEU A 257 11.36 -23.51 1.50
CA LEU A 257 11.07 -24.51 2.52
C LEU A 257 9.58 -24.88 2.62
N VAL A 258 8.69 -24.02 2.09
CA VAL A 258 7.23 -24.24 2.03
C VAL A 258 6.76 -24.17 0.57
N PRO A 259 7.11 -25.15 -0.29
CA PRO A 259 6.92 -25.08 -1.75
C PRO A 259 5.47 -24.85 -2.18
N SER A 260 4.50 -25.35 -1.39
CA SER A 260 3.06 -25.18 -1.67
C SER A 260 2.60 -23.71 -1.74
N LEU A 261 3.41 -22.76 -1.28
CA LEU A 261 3.14 -21.32 -1.41
C LEU A 261 3.57 -20.78 -2.77
N LYS A 262 4.55 -21.41 -3.43
CA LYS A 262 5.02 -20.97 -4.75
C LYS A 262 3.96 -21.15 -5.83
N ASP A 263 3.14 -22.19 -5.73
CA ASP A 263 2.05 -22.49 -6.67
C ASP A 263 0.93 -21.45 -6.65
N LEU A 264 0.91 -20.60 -5.61
CA LEU A 264 -0.06 -19.53 -5.44
C LEU A 264 0.38 -18.22 -6.10
N MET A 265 1.63 -18.10 -6.47
CA MET A 265 2.16 -16.89 -7.11
C MET A 265 2.03 -17.01 -8.63
N PRO A 266 1.87 -15.89 -9.36
CA PRO A 266 2.01 -15.88 -10.79
C PRO A 266 3.37 -16.49 -11.18
N GLU A 267 3.41 -17.27 -12.26
CA GLU A 267 4.68 -17.69 -12.83
C GLU A 267 5.47 -16.43 -13.19
N ASP A 268 6.63 -16.26 -12.56
CA ASP A 268 7.54 -15.20 -12.96
C ASP A 268 7.84 -15.36 -14.44
N ASN A 269 7.42 -14.42 -15.25
CA ASN A 269 7.91 -14.28 -16.61
C ASN A 269 9.40 -13.94 -16.50
N ALA A 270 10.24 -14.95 -16.36
CA ALA A 270 11.70 -14.83 -16.24
C ALA A 270 12.34 -14.05 -17.41
N ALA A 271 11.59 -13.85 -18.50
CA ALA A 271 11.96 -12.99 -19.62
C ALA A 271 12.02 -11.49 -19.25
N ALA A 272 11.35 -11.03 -18.16
CA ALA A 272 11.38 -9.64 -17.74
C ALA A 272 12.65 -9.26 -16.94
N SER A 273 13.47 -10.24 -16.53
CA SER A 273 14.68 -10.00 -15.72
C SER A 273 15.94 -9.71 -16.57
N ASN A 274 15.90 -9.91 -17.89
CA ASN A 274 17.06 -9.71 -18.75
C ASN A 274 17.15 -8.25 -19.22
N VAL A 275 18.08 -7.53 -18.59
CA VAL A 275 18.70 -6.29 -19.09
C VAL A 275 17.72 -5.27 -19.68
N VAL A 276 16.80 -4.81 -18.85
CA VAL A 276 16.09 -3.56 -19.16
C VAL A 276 17.05 -2.41 -18.89
N SER A 277 17.20 -1.51 -19.84
CA SER A 277 17.91 -0.25 -19.65
C SER A 277 17.36 0.46 -18.41
N HIS A 278 18.22 1.07 -17.58
CA HIS A 278 17.76 1.85 -16.41
C HIS A 278 16.77 2.97 -16.78
N LYS A 279 16.72 3.37 -18.05
CA LYS A 279 15.78 4.39 -18.55
C LYS A 279 14.31 3.95 -18.55
N ASP A 280 14.07 2.64 -18.57
CA ASP A 280 12.71 2.07 -18.64
C ASP A 280 12.20 1.60 -17.26
N LEU A 281 12.99 1.83 -16.21
CA LEU A 281 12.62 1.49 -14.84
C LEU A 281 12.04 2.70 -14.09
N SER A 282 11.04 2.44 -13.27
CA SER A 282 10.58 3.42 -12.28
C SER A 282 11.60 3.59 -11.16
N ILE A 283 11.57 4.73 -10.47
CA ILE A 283 12.39 4.98 -9.28
C ILE A 283 12.19 3.86 -8.24
N THR A 284 10.96 3.40 -8.06
CA THR A 284 10.66 2.31 -7.12
C THR A 284 11.40 1.03 -7.49
N GLU A 285 11.35 0.61 -8.75
CA GLU A 285 12.06 -0.59 -9.23
C GLU A 285 13.58 -0.45 -9.12
N VAL A 286 14.14 0.74 -9.37
CA VAL A 286 15.56 1.00 -9.19
C VAL A 286 15.94 0.84 -7.71
N MET A 287 15.15 1.36 -6.78
CA MET A 287 15.41 1.25 -5.35
C MET A 287 15.26 -0.21 -4.85
N GLU A 288 14.26 -0.94 -5.36
CA GLU A 288 14.10 -2.37 -5.06
C GLU A 288 15.31 -3.19 -5.51
N ARG A 289 15.79 -2.99 -6.74
CA ARG A 289 16.99 -3.67 -7.26
C ARG A 289 18.25 -3.30 -6.46
N TYR A 290 18.37 -2.03 -6.09
CA TYR A 290 19.48 -1.58 -5.24
C TYR A 290 19.49 -2.35 -3.91
N PHE A 291 18.36 -2.36 -3.19
CA PHE A 291 18.29 -3.04 -1.90
C PHE A 291 18.38 -4.57 -2.04
N ASP A 292 17.92 -5.16 -3.13
CA ASP A 292 18.15 -6.59 -3.44
C ASP A 292 19.66 -6.91 -3.57
N SER A 293 20.44 -6.01 -4.16
CA SER A 293 21.89 -6.19 -4.29
C SER A 293 22.66 -5.97 -2.98
N VAL A 294 22.15 -5.08 -2.12
CA VAL A 294 22.80 -4.72 -0.85
C VAL A 294 22.46 -5.69 0.28
N GLU A 295 21.27 -6.28 0.26
CA GLU A 295 20.76 -7.11 1.36
C GLU A 295 21.65 -8.32 1.67
N GLY A 296 22.14 -9.03 0.63
CA GLY A 296 23.00 -10.21 0.82
C GLY A 296 24.30 -9.88 1.55
N PRO A 297 25.15 -9.02 0.98
CA PRO A 297 26.45 -8.69 1.58
C PRO A 297 26.36 -7.76 2.80
N GLN A 298 25.34 -6.92 2.90
CA GLN A 298 25.27 -5.84 3.90
C GLN A 298 23.86 -5.64 4.47
N SER A 299 23.24 -6.71 4.95
CA SER A 299 21.89 -6.66 5.54
C SER A 299 21.75 -5.64 6.68
N GLY A 300 22.83 -5.35 7.41
CA GLY A 300 22.86 -4.33 8.44
C GLY A 300 22.56 -2.92 7.92
N ILE A 301 22.95 -2.57 6.69
CA ILE A 301 22.60 -1.27 6.08
C ILE A 301 21.10 -1.19 5.87
N VAL A 302 20.49 -2.23 5.28
CA VAL A 302 19.06 -2.30 5.03
C VAL A 302 18.26 -2.14 6.32
N ALA A 303 18.64 -2.90 7.36
CA ALA A 303 18.02 -2.79 8.69
C ALA A 303 18.20 -1.39 9.31
N ASN A 304 19.38 -0.78 9.13
CA ASN A 304 19.64 0.55 9.68
C ASN A 304 18.80 1.64 9.01
N VAL A 305 18.54 1.56 7.70
CA VAL A 305 17.64 2.48 7.01
C VAL A 305 16.27 2.46 7.69
N VAL A 306 15.63 1.28 7.82
CA VAL A 306 14.29 1.16 8.40
C VAL A 306 14.27 1.55 9.87
N ARG A 307 15.31 1.18 10.63
CA ARG A 307 15.40 1.51 12.06
C ARG A 307 15.60 3.01 12.30
N THR A 308 16.40 3.67 11.47
CA THR A 308 16.69 5.10 11.63
C THR A 308 15.50 5.94 11.18
N THR A 309 14.91 5.63 10.03
CA THR A 309 13.72 6.33 9.56
C THR A 309 12.49 6.04 10.42
N GLY A 310 12.45 4.87 11.06
CA GLY A 310 11.44 4.52 12.05
C GLY A 310 11.42 5.39 13.31
N LYS A 311 12.49 6.15 13.57
CA LYS A 311 12.60 7.12 14.67
C LYS A 311 12.13 8.53 14.30
N LEU A 312 11.86 8.77 13.03
CA LEU A 312 11.38 10.07 12.59
C LEU A 312 9.93 10.28 13.05
N ASP A 313 9.67 11.45 13.61
CA ASP A 313 8.34 11.81 14.07
C ASP A 313 7.40 12.09 12.90
N ARG A 314 6.13 11.75 13.08
CA ARG A 314 5.06 12.10 12.16
C ARG A 314 4.65 13.55 12.42
N ALA A 315 5.05 14.48 11.56
CA ALA A 315 4.63 15.87 11.68
C ALA A 315 3.11 15.96 11.55
N ALA A 316 2.45 16.48 12.59
CA ALA A 316 1.04 16.80 12.54
C ALA A 316 0.85 18.13 11.81
N SER A 317 0.05 18.15 10.75
CA SER A 317 -0.35 19.36 10.03
C SER A 317 -1.87 19.35 9.85
N GLY A 318 -2.50 20.52 9.87
CA GLY A 318 -3.92 20.67 9.55
C GLY A 318 -4.21 20.64 8.04
N SER A 319 -3.19 20.50 7.19
CA SER A 319 -3.31 20.49 5.74
C SER A 319 -2.79 19.18 5.19
N PHE A 320 -3.43 18.66 4.13
CA PHE A 320 -3.12 17.38 3.53
C PHE A 320 -2.98 17.52 2.01
N CYS A 321 -2.08 16.74 1.43
CA CYS A 321 -1.96 16.65 -0.01
C CYS A 321 -3.18 15.93 -0.59
N LEU A 322 -3.83 16.55 -1.57
CA LEU A 322 -5.04 16.02 -2.21
C LEU A 322 -4.81 14.69 -2.96
N MET A 323 -3.57 14.41 -3.38
CA MET A 323 -3.24 13.20 -4.13
C MET A 323 -2.73 12.07 -3.25
N CYS A 324 -1.75 12.31 -2.38
CA CYS A 324 -1.17 11.23 -1.57
C CYS A 324 -1.81 11.10 -0.18
N GLY A 325 -2.64 12.06 0.24
CA GLY A 325 -3.29 12.07 1.54
C GLY A 325 -2.34 12.33 2.73
N MET A 326 -1.05 12.64 2.47
CA MET A 326 -0.08 12.92 3.54
C MET A 326 -0.21 14.34 4.04
N THR A 327 0.15 14.56 5.31
CA THR A 327 0.21 15.89 5.90
C THR A 327 1.19 16.77 5.15
N LEU A 328 0.79 17.98 4.80
CA LEU A 328 1.67 18.95 4.14
C LEU A 328 2.55 19.64 5.17
N ASP A 329 3.85 19.73 4.86
CA ASP A 329 4.75 20.60 5.59
C ASP A 329 4.68 22.02 5.00
N LYS A 330 3.97 22.93 5.68
CA LYS A 330 3.82 24.31 5.23
C LYS A 330 5.15 25.06 5.07
N GLN A 331 6.18 24.67 5.82
CA GLN A 331 7.51 25.28 5.70
C GLN A 331 8.34 24.66 4.57
N GLY A 332 8.19 23.35 4.35
CA GLY A 332 8.87 22.64 3.26
C GLY A 332 8.34 23.03 1.89
N ASP A 333 7.02 23.17 1.74
CA ASP A 333 6.38 23.44 0.45
C ASP A 333 6.82 24.81 -0.12
N SER A 334 6.95 25.84 0.73
CA SER A 334 7.41 27.17 0.30
C SER A 334 8.92 27.24 -0.05
N ARG A 335 9.75 26.36 0.55
CA ARG A 335 11.20 26.29 0.26
C ARG A 335 11.50 25.62 -1.07
N TRP A 336 10.68 24.64 -1.47
CA TRP A 336 10.89 23.84 -2.69
C TRP A 336 10.14 24.43 -3.90
N ALA A 337 9.20 25.36 -3.69
CA ALA A 337 8.47 26.02 -4.77
C ALA A 337 9.38 26.76 -5.76
N GLY A 338 10.52 27.30 -5.29
CA GLY A 338 11.50 27.96 -6.13
C GLY A 338 12.32 27.06 -7.05
N GLU A 339 12.38 25.72 -6.77
CA GLU A 339 13.11 24.76 -7.62
C GLU A 339 12.30 24.28 -8.82
N LEU A 340 10.97 24.46 -8.80
CA LEU A 340 10.10 24.09 -9.93
C LEU A 340 10.04 25.13 -11.04
N GLY A 341 10.77 26.25 -10.90
CA GLY A 341 10.65 27.40 -11.79
C GLY A 341 9.34 28.17 -11.54
N ASP A 342 9.42 29.47 -11.46
CA ASP A 342 8.23 30.33 -11.48
C ASP A 342 7.57 30.23 -12.86
N ASP A 343 6.62 29.31 -13.00
CA ASP A 343 5.64 29.39 -14.10
C ASP A 343 4.71 30.58 -13.82
N ALA A 344 5.23 31.77 -14.08
CA ALA A 344 4.59 33.06 -13.82
C ALA A 344 3.32 33.31 -14.66
N ASP A 345 2.91 32.35 -15.53
CA ASP A 345 1.89 32.58 -16.54
C ASP A 345 0.54 31.86 -16.34
N THR A 346 0.29 31.24 -15.17
CA THR A 346 -1.02 30.59 -14.97
C THR A 346 -1.64 30.93 -13.60
N HIS A 347 -2.19 32.13 -13.46
CA HIS A 347 -2.96 32.55 -12.27
C HIS A 347 -4.14 31.64 -11.94
N ASP A 348 -4.70 30.88 -12.88
CA ASP A 348 -5.79 29.93 -12.64
C ASP A 348 -5.31 28.52 -12.23
N ALA A 349 -4.13 28.07 -12.68
CA ALA A 349 -3.56 26.79 -12.32
C ALA A 349 -2.94 26.81 -10.92
N ALA A 350 -2.38 27.94 -10.48
CA ALA A 350 -1.77 28.10 -9.15
C ALA A 350 -2.76 27.86 -8.00
N SER A 351 -4.04 28.22 -8.17
CA SER A 351 -5.08 27.98 -7.15
C SER A 351 -5.43 26.49 -7.00
N ARG A 352 -5.35 25.70 -8.09
CA ARG A 352 -5.71 24.27 -8.11
C ARG A 352 -4.57 23.38 -7.60
N THR A 353 -3.32 23.81 -7.76
CA THR A 353 -2.14 23.04 -7.29
C THR A 353 -1.72 23.39 -5.86
N ALA A 354 -2.37 24.35 -5.23
CA ALA A 354 -2.00 24.86 -3.89
C ALA A 354 -2.06 23.80 -2.77
N HIS A 355 -2.73 22.67 -2.99
CA HIS A 355 -2.88 21.60 -2.01
C HIS A 355 -2.19 20.27 -2.41
N LEU A 356 -1.27 20.30 -3.37
CA LEU A 356 -0.43 19.15 -3.71
C LEU A 356 0.97 19.33 -3.12
N CYS A 357 1.53 18.24 -2.56
CA CYS A 357 2.94 18.23 -2.19
C CYS A 357 3.84 18.25 -3.44
N TYR A 358 5.10 18.62 -3.27
CA TYR A 358 6.09 18.65 -4.35
C TYR A 358 6.14 17.35 -5.14
N GLY A 359 6.27 16.20 -4.45
CA GLY A 359 6.35 14.91 -5.12
C GLY A 359 5.11 14.58 -5.97
N CYS A 360 3.91 14.91 -5.49
CA CYS A 360 2.69 14.69 -6.26
C CYS A 360 2.56 15.64 -7.47
N LYS A 361 2.98 16.92 -7.34
CA LYS A 361 3.07 17.86 -8.48
C LYS A 361 3.99 17.26 -9.56
N ARG A 362 5.17 16.78 -9.15
CA ARG A 362 6.13 16.15 -10.05
C ARG A 362 5.60 14.87 -10.69
N SER A 363 4.92 14.02 -9.94
CA SER A 363 4.37 12.77 -10.49
C SER A 363 3.25 13.01 -11.51
N ILE A 364 2.53 14.13 -11.43
CA ILE A 364 1.45 14.47 -12.36
C ILE A 364 1.98 15.27 -13.57
N ASN A 365 2.88 16.22 -13.33
CA ASN A 365 3.27 17.21 -14.35
C ASN A 365 4.67 16.96 -14.97
N GLY A 366 5.51 16.12 -14.37
CA GLY A 366 6.89 15.81 -14.79
C GLY A 366 7.94 16.59 -14.04
#